data_60e9e56e374e3d7edfc0bb17be4f4733
#
_entry.id   60e9e56e374e3d7edfc0bb17be4f4733
#
_cell.length_a   1.000
_cell.length_b   1.000
_cell.length_c   1.000
_cell.angle_alpha   90.00
_cell.angle_beta   90.00
_cell.angle_gamma   90.00
#
_symmetry.space_group_name_H-M   'P 1'
#
loop_
_entity.id
_entity.type
_entity.pdbx_description
1 polymer ?
#
loop_
_entity_poly.entity_id
_entity_poly.type
_entity_poly.pdbx_seq_one_letter_code
_entity_poly.pdbx_strand_id
1 'polypeptide(L)'
;KEKEELYMSPEFTDEVNDRLAELEIICCEEDPTYEYDVKITRILEDLGFPAAEHQDLMSTLTGGNKFKVLLAQVLYPKPDVLFLDEPTNNLDIATIGWLENQLQHHDGTMVVISHDRHFLNAVCTHILDVDFKQIREFTGTYDDWYIASTVLAKQNEKDVGKKLKEKDELEKFIARFSANASKAKQA
;
A
#
# COMPACT_ATOMS: atom_id res chain seq x y z
N LYS A 1 8.53 13.67 25.58
CA LYS A 1 7.31 13.95 26.36
C LYS A 1 7.55 13.64 27.84
N GLU A 2 7.85 12.38 28.23
CA GLU A 2 8.20 12.02 29.62
C GLU A 2 9.36 12.87 30.16
N LYS A 3 10.44 13.04 29.36
CA LYS A 3 11.57 13.88 29.70
C LYS A 3 11.20 15.34 29.94
N GLU A 4 10.34 15.91 29.10
CA GLU A 4 9.84 17.29 29.27
C GLU A 4 8.97 17.45 30.51
N GLU A 5 8.12 16.46 30.80
CA GLU A 5 7.31 16.45 32.03
C GLU A 5 8.16 16.39 33.28
N LEU A 6 9.24 15.61 33.26
CA LEU A 6 10.20 15.53 34.36
C LEU A 6 10.98 16.84 34.54
N TYR A 7 11.37 17.52 33.44
CA TYR A 7 12.00 18.85 33.56
C TYR A 7 11.08 19.95 34.12
N MET A 8 9.75 19.78 33.96
CA MET A 8 8.75 20.70 34.52
C MET A 8 8.34 20.33 35.96
N SER A 9 8.91 19.29 36.53
CA SER A 9 8.62 18.86 37.90
C SER A 9 9.10 19.92 38.91
N PRO A 10 8.31 20.27 39.90
CA PRO A 10 8.70 21.27 40.89
C PRO A 10 9.77 20.78 41.90
N GLU A 11 9.98 19.47 41.99
CA GLU A 11 10.99 18.85 42.87
C GLU A 11 11.92 17.94 42.07
N PHE A 12 13.19 18.27 42.02
CA PHE A 12 14.25 17.43 41.48
C PHE A 12 14.78 16.49 42.57
N THR A 13 14.14 15.34 42.71
CA THR A 13 14.63 14.26 43.59
C THR A 13 15.72 13.45 42.90
N ASP A 14 16.51 12.69 43.69
CA ASP A 14 17.54 11.80 43.13
C ASP A 14 16.93 10.80 42.14
N GLU A 15 15.73 10.29 42.40
CA GLU A 15 14.99 9.40 41.48
C GLU A 15 14.62 10.06 40.15
N VAL A 16 14.23 11.36 40.16
CA VAL A 16 13.93 12.13 38.96
C VAL A 16 15.20 12.37 38.15
N ASN A 17 16.31 12.68 38.81
CA ASN A 17 17.60 12.88 38.15
C ASN A 17 18.13 11.59 37.54
N ASP A 18 18.02 10.45 38.20
CA ASP A 18 18.42 9.15 37.67
C ASP A 18 17.56 8.78 36.46
N ARG A 19 16.26 9.01 36.53
CA ARG A 19 15.37 8.78 35.36
C ARG A 19 15.65 9.70 34.19
N LEU A 20 15.96 10.97 34.43
CA LEU A 20 16.37 11.91 33.40
C LEU A 20 17.67 11.46 32.74
N ALA A 21 18.65 10.98 33.51
CA ALA A 21 19.90 10.47 32.98
C ALA A 21 19.71 9.24 32.09
N GLU A 22 18.85 8.29 32.50
CA GLU A 22 18.48 7.13 31.67
C GLU A 22 17.83 7.56 30.36
N LEU A 23 16.87 8.49 30.42
CA LEU A 23 16.19 9.00 29.20
C LEU A 23 17.13 9.75 28.28
N GLU A 24 18.12 10.47 28.84
CA GLU A 24 19.17 11.15 28.05
C GLU A 24 20.04 10.15 27.29
N ILE A 25 20.43 9.06 27.95
CA ILE A 25 21.22 7.99 27.29
C ILE A 25 20.41 7.38 26.13
N ILE A 26 19.13 7.04 26.35
CA ILE A 26 18.25 6.49 25.32
C ILE A 26 18.13 7.48 24.15
N CYS A 27 17.88 8.76 24.41
CA CYS A 27 17.79 9.78 23.37
C CYS A 27 19.10 9.93 22.58
N CYS A 28 20.26 9.88 23.25
CA CYS A 28 21.55 9.95 22.59
C CYS A 28 21.87 8.70 21.75
N GLU A 29 21.40 7.53 22.16
CA GLU A 29 21.58 6.29 21.39
C GLU A 29 20.70 6.28 20.15
N GLU A 30 19.43 6.76 20.25
CA GLU A 30 18.51 6.82 19.13
C GLU A 30 18.76 7.99 18.17
N ASP A 31 19.19 9.14 18.67
CA ASP A 31 19.52 10.33 17.86
C ASP A 31 20.85 10.96 18.29
N PRO A 32 22.00 10.34 17.95
CA PRO A 32 23.33 10.83 18.34
C PRO A 32 23.65 12.22 17.80
N THR A 33 22.98 12.66 16.75
CA THR A 33 23.19 13.94 16.08
C THR A 33 22.19 15.02 16.46
N TYR A 34 21.16 14.67 17.24
CA TYR A 34 20.03 15.56 17.58
C TYR A 34 19.35 16.15 16.33
N GLU A 35 19.27 15.35 15.26
CA GLU A 35 18.72 15.80 13.98
C GLU A 35 17.21 15.49 13.81
N TYR A 36 16.59 14.77 14.75
CA TYR A 36 15.18 14.36 14.62
C TYR A 36 14.25 15.56 14.41
N ASP A 37 14.39 16.59 15.22
CA ASP A 37 13.55 17.78 15.12
C ASP A 37 13.74 18.47 13.75
N VAL A 38 14.95 18.54 13.26
CA VAL A 38 15.26 19.12 11.94
C VAL A 38 14.65 18.29 10.81
N LYS A 39 14.77 16.96 10.88
CA LYS A 39 14.21 16.04 9.88
C LYS A 39 12.69 16.06 9.88
N ILE A 40 12.06 16.03 11.07
CA ILE A 40 10.61 16.11 11.23
C ILE A 40 10.07 17.44 10.71
N THR A 41 10.71 18.56 11.09
CA THR A 41 10.37 19.90 10.60
C THR A 41 10.37 19.94 9.08
N ARG A 42 11.42 19.43 8.45
CA ARG A 42 11.54 19.40 7.00
C ARG A 42 10.43 18.57 6.33
N ILE A 43 10.14 17.39 6.86
CA ILE A 43 9.05 16.54 6.33
C ILE A 43 7.70 17.24 6.44
N LEU A 44 7.43 17.92 7.56
CA LEU A 44 6.17 18.65 7.74
C LEU A 44 6.07 19.85 6.80
N GLU A 45 7.16 20.59 6.58
CA GLU A 45 7.23 21.66 5.60
C GLU A 45 7.01 21.18 4.17
N ASP A 46 7.64 20.06 3.78
CA ASP A 46 7.44 19.40 2.48
C ASP A 46 5.98 18.97 2.26
N LEU A 47 5.27 18.60 3.33
CA LEU A 47 3.84 18.28 3.33
C LEU A 47 2.92 19.51 3.37
N GLY A 48 3.49 20.71 3.42
CA GLY A 48 2.77 21.99 3.39
C GLY A 48 2.34 22.49 4.76
N PHE A 49 2.95 22.02 5.86
CA PHE A 49 2.75 22.56 7.21
C PHE A 49 3.83 23.59 7.51
N PRO A 50 3.48 24.88 7.66
CA PRO A 50 4.43 25.90 8.08
C PRO A 50 4.88 25.66 9.53
N ALA A 51 6.11 26.06 9.86
CA ALA A 51 6.70 25.85 11.19
C ALA A 51 5.82 26.36 12.36
N ALA A 52 4.99 27.38 12.12
CA ALA A 52 4.06 27.91 13.12
C ALA A 52 2.96 26.90 13.54
N GLU A 53 2.65 25.93 12.69
CA GLU A 53 1.60 24.92 12.91
C GLU A 53 2.14 23.59 13.48
N HIS A 54 3.47 23.43 13.57
CA HIS A 54 4.07 22.16 14.01
C HIS A 54 3.74 21.80 15.47
N GLN A 55 3.38 22.78 16.29
CA GLN A 55 2.97 22.58 17.70
C GLN A 55 1.47 22.49 17.89
N ASP A 56 0.69 22.57 16.82
CA ASP A 56 -0.76 22.48 16.90
C ASP A 56 -1.23 21.08 17.28
N LEU A 57 -2.37 21.03 17.98
CA LEU A 57 -2.94 19.75 18.37
C LEU A 57 -3.51 19.01 17.15
N MET A 58 -3.25 17.72 17.03
CA MET A 58 -3.85 16.87 15.99
C MET A 58 -5.38 16.99 15.91
N SER A 59 -6.06 17.31 17.02
CA SER A 59 -7.51 17.48 17.06
C SER A 59 -8.00 18.69 16.27
N THR A 60 -7.17 19.73 16.09
CA THR A 60 -7.51 20.95 15.36
C THR A 60 -7.33 20.82 13.85
N LEU A 61 -6.58 19.82 13.39
CA LEU A 61 -6.31 19.60 11.97
C LEU A 61 -7.53 19.07 11.22
N THR A 62 -7.65 19.41 9.95
CA THR A 62 -8.63 18.81 9.02
C THR A 62 -8.30 17.35 8.75
N GLY A 63 -9.28 16.57 8.24
CA GLY A 63 -9.08 15.14 7.97
C GLY A 63 -7.90 14.87 7.01
N GLY A 64 -7.77 15.64 5.94
CA GLY A 64 -6.67 15.53 4.98
C GLY A 64 -5.31 15.84 5.62
N ASN A 65 -5.23 16.89 6.43
CA ASN A 65 -4.02 17.27 7.14
C ASN A 65 -3.62 16.23 8.20
N LYS A 66 -4.59 15.67 8.93
CA LYS A 66 -4.33 14.53 9.83
C LYS A 66 -3.69 13.36 9.11
N PHE A 67 -4.20 13.04 7.92
CA PHE A 67 -3.68 11.93 7.13
C PHE A 67 -2.23 12.18 6.66
N LYS A 68 -1.91 13.41 6.24
CA LYS A 68 -0.54 13.81 5.90
C LYS A 68 0.44 13.60 7.07
N VAL A 69 0.06 14.02 8.27
CA VAL A 69 0.89 13.83 9.48
C VAL A 69 1.04 12.34 9.82
N LEU A 70 -0.02 11.54 9.68
CA LEU A 70 0.05 10.08 9.89
C LEU A 70 0.98 9.40 8.86
N LEU A 71 0.94 9.82 7.60
CA LEU A 71 1.88 9.34 6.58
C LEU A 71 3.33 9.68 6.96
N ALA A 72 3.59 10.92 7.37
CA ALA A 72 4.90 11.33 7.84
C ALA A 72 5.38 10.46 9.02
N GLN A 73 4.50 10.21 9.99
CA GLN A 73 4.80 9.39 11.16
C GLN A 73 5.14 7.93 10.81
N VAL A 74 4.49 7.36 9.79
CA VAL A 74 4.72 5.98 9.34
C VAL A 74 6.00 5.89 8.51
N LEU A 75 6.29 6.88 7.66
CA LEU A 75 7.43 6.86 6.74
C LEU A 75 8.74 7.30 7.39
N TYR A 76 8.67 8.17 8.41
CA TYR A 76 9.85 8.73 9.08
C TYR A 76 10.82 7.68 9.62
N PRO A 77 10.37 6.61 10.35
CA PRO A 77 11.26 5.60 10.90
C PRO A 77 11.83 4.62 9.85
N LYS A 78 11.50 4.80 8.55
CA LYS A 78 11.95 3.92 7.46
C LYS A 78 11.74 2.43 7.77
N PRO A 79 10.50 1.97 7.95
CA PRO A 79 10.21 0.60 8.35
C PRO A 79 10.69 -0.42 7.29
N ASP A 80 11.12 -1.60 7.71
CA ASP A 80 11.50 -2.68 6.80
C ASP A 80 10.33 -3.21 5.97
N VAL A 81 9.11 -3.12 6.52
CA VAL A 81 7.87 -3.54 5.86
C VAL A 81 6.80 -2.48 6.02
N LEU A 82 6.20 -2.08 4.90
CA LEU A 82 5.18 -1.03 4.83
C LEU A 82 3.91 -1.55 4.14
N PHE A 83 2.75 -1.38 4.78
CA PHE A 83 1.45 -1.67 4.19
C PHE A 83 0.66 -0.37 4.02
N LEU A 84 0.25 -0.07 2.80
CA LEU A 84 -0.53 1.11 2.45
C LEU A 84 -1.83 0.70 1.78
N ASP A 85 -2.95 1.10 2.36
CA ASP A 85 -4.29 0.88 1.81
C ASP A 85 -4.88 2.21 1.38
N GLU A 86 -5.09 2.37 0.05
CA GLU A 86 -5.60 3.58 -0.60
C GLU A 86 -4.90 4.89 -0.13
N PRO A 87 -3.55 4.97 -0.18
CA PRO A 87 -2.82 6.08 0.44
C PRO A 87 -3.00 7.41 -0.29
N THR A 88 -3.49 7.40 -1.53
CA THR A 88 -3.74 8.63 -2.32
C THR A 88 -5.08 9.27 -2.00
N ASN A 89 -5.99 8.57 -1.29
CA ASN A 89 -7.30 9.10 -0.97
C ASN A 89 -7.20 10.35 -0.08
N ASN A 90 -7.93 11.39 -0.47
CA ASN A 90 -7.98 12.68 0.23
C ASN A 90 -6.66 13.47 0.27
N LEU A 91 -5.70 13.15 -0.59
CA LEU A 91 -4.48 13.91 -0.78
C LEU A 91 -4.60 14.85 -1.99
N ASP A 92 -3.95 15.99 -1.92
CA ASP A 92 -3.74 16.85 -3.07
C ASP A 92 -2.59 16.33 -3.95
N ILE A 93 -2.55 16.80 -5.20
CA ILE A 93 -1.58 16.34 -6.20
C ILE A 93 -0.12 16.54 -5.73
N ALA A 94 0.17 17.62 -5.03
CA ALA A 94 1.51 17.90 -4.53
C ALA A 94 1.92 16.87 -3.48
N THR A 95 1.01 16.53 -2.56
CA THR A 95 1.24 15.49 -1.54
C THR A 95 1.37 14.09 -2.16
N ILE A 96 0.60 13.76 -3.20
CA ILE A 96 0.74 12.49 -3.94
C ILE A 96 2.14 12.41 -4.55
N GLY A 97 2.61 13.46 -5.24
CA GLY A 97 3.96 13.49 -5.81
C GLY A 97 5.06 13.38 -4.76
N TRP A 98 4.88 13.99 -3.59
CA TRP A 98 5.77 13.82 -2.46
C TRP A 98 5.79 12.36 -1.96
N LEU A 99 4.61 11.73 -1.81
CA LEU A 99 4.49 10.34 -1.39
C LEU A 99 5.14 9.38 -2.39
N GLU A 100 4.89 9.56 -3.69
CA GLU A 100 5.55 8.80 -4.75
C GLU A 100 7.08 8.86 -4.62
N ASN A 101 7.62 10.05 -4.41
CA ASN A 101 9.06 10.24 -4.25
C ASN A 101 9.60 9.52 -3.00
N GLN A 102 8.90 9.59 -1.87
CA GLN A 102 9.30 8.89 -0.64
C GLN A 102 9.27 7.37 -0.83
N LEU A 103 8.25 6.83 -1.50
CA LEU A 103 8.10 5.38 -1.70
C LEU A 103 9.10 4.84 -2.74
N GLN A 104 9.44 5.60 -3.77
CA GLN A 104 10.48 5.22 -4.74
C GLN A 104 11.87 5.09 -4.12
N HIS A 105 12.12 5.82 -3.03
CA HIS A 105 13.39 5.79 -2.29
C HIS A 105 13.32 4.95 -1.01
N HIS A 106 12.25 4.19 -0.84
CA HIS A 106 12.10 3.30 0.30
C HIS A 106 12.84 1.99 0.06
N ASP A 107 13.80 1.67 0.92
CA ASP A 107 14.65 0.46 0.77
C ASP A 107 13.96 -0.82 1.25
N GLY A 108 12.87 -0.69 2.01
CA GLY A 108 12.11 -1.81 2.59
C GLY A 108 11.13 -2.45 1.61
N THR A 109 10.48 -3.52 2.06
CA THR A 109 9.38 -4.16 1.34
C THR A 109 8.09 -3.39 1.54
N MET A 110 7.38 -3.04 0.45
CA MET A 110 6.08 -2.40 0.57
C MET A 110 4.98 -3.16 -0.17
N VAL A 111 3.79 -3.14 0.40
CA VAL A 111 2.56 -3.63 -0.22
C VAL A 111 1.58 -2.48 -0.27
N VAL A 112 1.14 -2.15 -1.48
CA VAL A 112 0.24 -1.03 -1.74
C VAL A 112 -1.06 -1.55 -2.36
N ILE A 113 -2.18 -1.13 -1.82
CA ILE A 113 -3.51 -1.31 -2.40
C ILE A 113 -3.97 0.07 -2.87
N SER A 114 -4.26 0.22 -4.16
CA SER A 114 -4.77 1.49 -4.70
C SER A 114 -5.58 1.27 -5.98
N HIS A 115 -6.52 2.17 -6.22
CA HIS A 115 -7.24 2.30 -7.49
C HIS A 115 -6.61 3.34 -8.43
N ASP A 116 -5.60 4.06 -7.98
CA ASP A 116 -4.87 5.04 -8.77
C ASP A 116 -3.78 4.37 -9.61
N ARG A 117 -4.06 4.24 -10.92
CA ARG A 117 -3.14 3.59 -11.87
C ARG A 117 -1.82 4.35 -12.01
N HIS A 118 -1.88 5.69 -11.96
CA HIS A 118 -0.68 6.52 -12.08
C HIS A 118 0.25 6.26 -10.91
N PHE A 119 -0.31 6.29 -9.72
CA PHE A 119 0.41 6.00 -8.48
C PHE A 119 1.02 4.59 -8.48
N LEU A 120 0.25 3.55 -8.85
CA LEU A 120 0.77 2.19 -8.94
C LEU A 120 1.90 2.06 -9.96
N ASN A 121 1.79 2.71 -11.13
CA ASN A 121 2.86 2.73 -12.13
C ASN A 121 4.14 3.42 -11.63
N ALA A 122 3.98 4.45 -10.79
CA ALA A 122 5.11 5.21 -10.27
C ALA A 122 5.89 4.45 -9.18
N VAL A 123 5.21 3.66 -8.35
CA VAL A 123 5.82 3.11 -7.12
C VAL A 123 5.98 1.58 -7.13
N CYS A 124 5.17 0.84 -7.91
CA CYS A 124 5.17 -0.62 -7.86
C CYS A 124 6.07 -1.24 -8.93
N THR A 125 6.80 -2.29 -8.55
CA THR A 125 7.63 -3.11 -9.43
C THR A 125 7.03 -4.48 -9.70
N HIS A 126 6.03 -4.86 -8.92
CA HIS A 126 5.28 -6.12 -9.01
C HIS A 126 3.81 -5.85 -8.76
N ILE A 127 2.94 -6.57 -9.45
CA ILE A 127 1.48 -6.52 -9.27
C ILE A 127 1.00 -7.88 -8.77
N LEU A 128 0.24 -7.86 -7.69
CA LEU A 128 -0.47 -9.03 -7.18
C LEU A 128 -1.93 -8.96 -7.59
N ASP A 129 -2.32 -9.82 -8.52
CA ASP A 129 -3.69 -9.94 -9.00
C ASP A 129 -4.44 -11.00 -8.19
N VAL A 130 -5.50 -10.59 -7.49
CA VAL A 130 -6.31 -11.45 -6.63
C VAL A 130 -7.62 -11.75 -7.34
N ASP A 131 -7.71 -12.89 -8.03
CA ASP A 131 -8.89 -13.30 -8.76
C ASP A 131 -9.16 -14.81 -8.61
N PHE A 132 -10.44 -15.23 -8.70
CA PHE A 132 -10.86 -16.64 -8.58
C PHE A 132 -10.26 -17.40 -7.39
N LYS A 133 -10.08 -16.75 -6.23
CA LYS A 133 -9.46 -17.31 -5.02
C LYS A 133 -7.98 -17.71 -5.21
N GLN A 134 -7.32 -17.10 -6.15
CA GLN A 134 -5.89 -17.27 -6.43
C GLN A 134 -5.21 -15.92 -6.41
N ILE A 135 -3.94 -15.90 -6.01
CA ILE A 135 -3.07 -14.75 -6.11
C ILE A 135 -2.07 -15.05 -7.22
N ARG A 136 -1.98 -14.15 -8.19
CA ARG A 136 -1.02 -14.24 -9.30
C ARG A 136 -0.10 -13.05 -9.21
N GLU A 137 1.19 -13.33 -9.24
CA GLU A 137 2.22 -12.31 -9.25
C GLU A 137 2.65 -12.00 -10.69
N PHE A 138 2.76 -10.71 -10.98
CA PHE A 138 3.30 -10.20 -12.25
C PHE A 138 4.46 -9.25 -11.93
N THR A 139 5.60 -9.48 -12.55
CA THR A 139 6.73 -8.55 -12.49
C THR A 139 6.54 -7.47 -13.54
N GLY A 140 6.65 -6.22 -13.12
CA GLY A 140 6.45 -5.03 -13.95
C GLY A 140 5.49 -4.04 -13.32
N THR A 141 5.15 -3.01 -14.09
CA THR A 141 4.22 -1.95 -13.69
C THR A 141 2.76 -2.38 -13.83
N TYR A 142 1.84 -1.54 -13.37
CA TYR A 142 0.41 -1.76 -13.57
C TYR A 142 0.03 -1.86 -15.06
N ASP A 143 0.64 -1.04 -15.91
CA ASP A 143 0.36 -1.05 -17.35
C ASP A 143 0.85 -2.35 -18.02
N ASP A 144 2.00 -2.87 -17.60
CA ASP A 144 2.52 -4.16 -18.06
C ASP A 144 1.56 -5.30 -17.70
N TRP A 145 1.08 -5.32 -16.46
CA TRP A 145 0.06 -6.28 -16.02
C TRP A 145 -1.24 -6.13 -16.81
N TYR A 146 -1.72 -4.91 -17.03
CA TYR A 146 -2.98 -4.66 -17.74
C TYR A 146 -2.93 -5.19 -19.17
N ILE A 147 -1.82 -4.96 -19.88
CA ILE A 147 -1.60 -5.49 -21.24
C ILE A 147 -1.59 -7.02 -21.21
N ALA A 148 -0.81 -7.63 -20.31
CA ALA A 148 -0.70 -9.08 -20.19
C ALA A 148 -2.05 -9.73 -19.83
N SER A 149 -2.77 -9.19 -18.86
CA SER A 149 -4.07 -9.70 -18.42
C SER A 149 -5.14 -9.60 -19.52
N THR A 150 -5.12 -8.51 -20.31
CA THR A 150 -6.02 -8.33 -21.45
C THR A 150 -5.78 -9.37 -22.54
N VAL A 151 -4.52 -9.69 -22.84
CA VAL A 151 -4.16 -10.72 -23.82
C VAL A 151 -4.62 -12.10 -23.34
N LEU A 152 -4.36 -12.44 -22.07
CA LEU A 152 -4.80 -13.71 -21.47
C LEU A 152 -6.32 -13.85 -21.45
N ALA A 153 -7.06 -12.78 -21.12
CA ALA A 153 -8.51 -12.79 -21.13
C ALA A 153 -9.07 -13.11 -22.52
N LYS A 154 -8.56 -12.45 -23.58
CA LYS A 154 -8.96 -12.71 -24.97
C LYS A 154 -8.65 -14.14 -25.42
N GLN A 155 -7.54 -14.71 -24.95
CA GLN A 155 -7.16 -16.08 -25.26
C GLN A 155 -8.09 -17.07 -24.56
N ASN A 156 -8.40 -16.85 -23.29
CA ASN A 156 -9.34 -17.67 -22.53
C ASN A 156 -10.76 -17.66 -23.16
N GLU A 157 -11.25 -16.49 -23.58
CA GLU A 157 -12.54 -16.39 -24.29
C GLU A 157 -12.58 -17.24 -25.58
N LYS A 158 -11.50 -17.22 -26.37
CA LYS A 158 -11.38 -18.04 -27.58
C LYS A 158 -11.36 -19.53 -27.25
N ASP A 159 -10.67 -19.93 -26.20
CA ASP A 159 -10.55 -21.34 -25.82
C ASP A 159 -11.86 -21.87 -25.20
N VAL A 160 -12.53 -21.05 -24.40
CA VAL A 160 -13.90 -21.37 -23.92
C VAL A 160 -14.88 -21.49 -25.10
N GLY A 161 -14.81 -20.57 -26.05
CA GLY A 161 -15.66 -20.64 -27.26
C GLY A 161 -15.42 -21.89 -28.11
N LYS A 162 -14.16 -22.35 -28.23
CA LYS A 162 -13.84 -23.62 -28.91
C LYS A 162 -14.39 -24.84 -28.15
N LYS A 163 -14.17 -24.90 -26.85
CA LYS A 163 -14.67 -25.98 -25.99
C LYS A 163 -16.19 -26.09 -25.97
N LEU A 164 -16.91 -24.95 -26.01
CA LEU A 164 -18.37 -24.92 -26.10
C LEU A 164 -18.86 -25.48 -27.44
N LYS A 165 -18.21 -25.14 -28.55
CA LYS A 165 -18.53 -25.71 -29.88
C LYS A 165 -18.30 -27.21 -29.94
N GLU A 166 -17.16 -27.65 -29.43
CA GLU A 166 -16.82 -29.08 -29.36
C GLU A 166 -17.82 -29.87 -28.50
N LYS A 167 -18.22 -29.31 -27.36
CA LYS A 167 -19.27 -29.87 -26.52
C LYS A 167 -20.60 -30.00 -27.27
N ASP A 168 -21.03 -28.95 -27.98
CA ASP A 168 -22.28 -28.95 -28.74
C ASP A 168 -22.26 -29.97 -29.88
N GLU A 169 -21.12 -30.12 -30.56
CA GLU A 169 -20.94 -31.17 -31.59
C GLU A 169 -21.01 -32.59 -31.01
N LEU A 170 -20.37 -32.82 -29.85
CA LEU A 170 -20.42 -34.10 -29.15
C LEU A 170 -21.87 -34.42 -28.66
N GLU A 171 -22.58 -33.43 -28.13
CA GLU A 171 -24.00 -33.63 -27.73
C GLU A 171 -24.88 -33.96 -28.91
N LYS A 172 -24.73 -33.31 -30.04
CA LYS A 172 -25.44 -33.62 -31.29
C LYS A 172 -25.09 -35.01 -31.81
N PHE A 173 -23.82 -35.40 -31.71
CA PHE A 173 -23.38 -36.74 -32.09
C PHE A 173 -24.06 -37.82 -31.20
N ILE A 174 -24.02 -37.67 -29.89
CA ILE A 174 -24.66 -38.57 -28.93
C ILE A 174 -26.17 -38.68 -29.20
N ALA A 175 -26.85 -37.55 -29.42
CA ALA A 175 -28.26 -37.53 -29.71
C ALA A 175 -28.64 -38.33 -30.99
N ARG A 176 -27.80 -38.21 -32.05
CA ARG A 176 -27.98 -38.99 -33.31
C ARG A 176 -27.82 -40.50 -33.08
N PHE A 177 -26.80 -40.89 -32.28
CA PHE A 177 -26.57 -42.32 -31.99
C PHE A 177 -27.62 -42.90 -31.08
N SER A 178 -28.08 -42.21 -30.08
CA SER A 178 -29.18 -42.68 -29.19
C SER A 178 -30.50 -42.83 -29.93
N ALA A 179 -30.81 -41.90 -30.85
CA ALA A 179 -31.99 -42.01 -31.71
C ALA A 179 -31.93 -43.21 -32.66
N ASN A 180 -30.77 -43.54 -33.20
CA ASN A 180 -30.59 -44.71 -34.06
C ASN A 180 -30.64 -46.04 -33.30
N ALA A 181 -30.06 -46.06 -32.09
CA ALA A 181 -30.15 -47.25 -31.22
C ALA A 181 -31.59 -47.59 -30.77
N SER A 182 -32.41 -46.57 -30.54
CA SER A 182 -33.85 -46.75 -30.23
C SER A 182 -34.62 -47.28 -31.40
N LYS A 183 -34.34 -46.89 -32.65
CA LYS A 183 -34.97 -47.43 -33.87
C LYS A 183 -34.55 -48.86 -34.13
N ALA A 184 -33.33 -49.23 -33.87
CA ALA A 184 -32.85 -50.61 -34.04
C ALA A 184 -33.44 -51.62 -33.03
N LYS A 185 -33.97 -51.16 -31.90
CA LYS A 185 -34.71 -51.99 -30.92
C LYS A 185 -36.19 -52.17 -31.22
N GLN A 186 -36.76 -51.41 -32.15
CA GLN A 186 -38.17 -51.45 -32.55
C GLN A 186 -38.38 -52.21 -33.89
N ALA A 187 -37.31 -52.64 -34.56
CA ALA A 187 -37.33 -53.51 -35.73
C ALA A 187 -36.92 -54.94 -35.34
#